data_e77c32eb510e348a6e7ed67188eda2b4
#
_entry.id   e77c32eb510e348a6e7ed67188eda2b4
#
_cell.length_a   1.000
_cell.length_b   1.000
_cell.length_c   1.000
_cell.angle_alpha   90.00
_cell.angle_beta   90.00
_cell.angle_gamma   90.00
#
_symmetry.space_group_name_H-M   'P 1'
#
loop_
_entity.id
_entity.type
_entity.pdbx_description
1 polymer ?
#
loop_
_entity_poly.entity_id
_entity_poly.type
_entity_poly.pdbx_seq_one_letter_code
_entity_poly.pdbx_strand_id
1 'polypeptide(L)'
;MAEALLTVRGLSKHFPIRKGLFSRVAGHVRAVDGVSFDLQAGETLGLVGESGCGKTTTGRCLLRLIEPTSGKVIFDGRPVTGAPARDLRSLRREMQIVFQDPYSSLNPRLTVGSMLAEPLEIHGIARGSAARARVAELLQLVGLSPDHARRYPHEFSGGQRQRIGIARALAVRPRLLVLDEPVSALDVSIQAQIVNLLADLQRELALTYLFVAHDLAVVEHISTRVAVMYLGRIVELADRDTLYRDARHPYTRSLLSAVPVADPDRRSRRIVLAGDVPSPASPPSGCRFHPRCPLAAERGELARCSHEDPPLREIAPGHWVACHFA
;
A
#
# COMPACT_ATOMS: atom_id res chain seq x y z
N MET A 1 -10.42 -7.18 23.11
CA MET A 1 -10.07 -6.88 21.70
C MET A 1 -8.56 -6.92 21.61
N ALA A 2 -7.98 -7.61 20.63
CA ALA A 2 -6.53 -7.59 20.44
C ALA A 2 -6.09 -6.17 20.08
N GLU A 3 -4.97 -5.72 20.66
CA GLU A 3 -4.42 -4.40 20.37
C GLU A 3 -3.87 -4.38 18.93
N ALA A 4 -4.20 -3.36 18.15
CA ALA A 4 -3.76 -3.24 16.77
C ALA A 4 -2.23 -3.07 16.70
N LEU A 5 -1.56 -3.78 15.77
CA LEU A 5 -0.13 -3.63 15.55
C LEU A 5 0.20 -2.24 14.99
N LEU A 6 -0.64 -1.73 14.08
CA LEU A 6 -0.51 -0.39 13.51
C LEU A 6 -1.83 0.37 13.65
N THR A 7 -1.76 1.57 14.22
CA THR A 7 -2.90 2.49 14.34
C THR A 7 -2.59 3.78 13.58
N VAL A 8 -3.48 4.15 12.67
CA VAL A 8 -3.37 5.37 11.85
C VAL A 8 -4.60 6.24 12.11
N ARG A 9 -4.40 7.51 12.45
CA ARG A 9 -5.47 8.46 12.77
C ARG A 9 -5.23 9.79 12.09
N GLY A 10 -6.15 10.18 11.20
CA GLY A 10 -6.16 11.48 10.51
C GLY A 10 -4.89 11.76 9.70
N LEU A 11 -4.21 10.72 9.18
CA LEU A 11 -2.96 10.87 8.45
C LEU A 11 -3.17 11.74 7.21
N SER A 12 -2.36 12.82 7.10
CA SER A 12 -2.42 13.72 5.96
C SER A 12 -1.02 14.05 5.46
N LYS A 13 -0.89 14.13 4.13
CA LYS A 13 0.31 14.63 3.45
C LYS A 13 -0.08 15.56 2.33
N HIS A 14 0.27 16.81 2.50
CA HIS A 14 0.08 17.88 1.52
C HIS A 14 1.43 18.36 1.01
N PHE A 15 1.65 18.26 -0.28
CA PHE A 15 2.88 18.76 -0.92
C PHE A 15 2.68 20.20 -1.41
N PRO A 16 3.54 21.14 -1.03
CA PRO A 16 3.40 22.54 -1.47
C PRO A 16 3.70 22.68 -2.96
N ILE A 17 2.82 23.36 -3.69
CA ILE A 17 3.03 23.80 -5.07
C ILE A 17 3.72 25.17 -5.03
N ARG A 18 4.96 25.25 -5.49
CA ARG A 18 5.71 26.50 -5.52
C ARG A 18 5.67 27.09 -6.92
N LYS A 19 5.41 28.41 -7.02
CA LYS A 19 5.36 29.16 -8.29
C LYS A 19 6.21 30.42 -8.22
N GLY A 20 6.69 30.86 -9.41
CA GLY A 20 7.44 32.11 -9.60
C GLY A 20 8.89 32.03 -9.13
N LEU A 21 9.63 33.10 -9.43
CA LEU A 21 11.08 33.26 -9.20
C LEU A 21 11.44 33.12 -7.70
N PHE A 22 10.53 33.52 -6.80
CA PHE A 22 10.69 33.46 -5.34
C PHE A 22 10.11 32.20 -4.70
N SER A 23 9.80 31.14 -5.48
CA SER A 23 9.30 29.88 -4.99
C SER A 23 8.13 29.99 -3.96
N ARG A 24 7.24 31.00 -4.14
CA ARG A 24 6.09 31.19 -3.22
C ARG A 24 5.11 30.02 -3.32
N VAL A 25 4.57 29.60 -2.16
CA VAL A 25 3.55 28.55 -2.10
C VAL A 25 2.25 29.08 -2.70
N ALA A 26 1.83 28.49 -3.83
CA ALA A 26 0.63 28.85 -4.58
C ALA A 26 -0.54 27.88 -4.33
N GLY A 27 -0.31 26.78 -3.63
CA GLY A 27 -1.30 25.77 -3.32
C GLY A 27 -0.66 24.50 -2.78
N HIS A 28 -1.46 23.46 -2.61
CA HIS A 28 -0.99 22.16 -2.10
C HIS A 28 -1.62 21.02 -2.89
N VAL A 29 -0.82 19.98 -3.20
CA VAL A 29 -1.32 18.69 -3.65
C VAL A 29 -1.69 17.87 -2.42
N ARG A 30 -2.97 17.56 -2.23
CA ARG A 30 -3.48 16.76 -1.11
C ARG A 30 -3.37 15.27 -1.44
N ALA A 31 -2.14 14.74 -1.35
CA ALA A 31 -1.88 13.36 -1.72
C ALA A 31 -2.51 12.35 -0.73
N VAL A 32 -2.52 12.67 0.57
CA VAL A 32 -3.21 11.92 1.64
C VAL A 32 -3.94 12.95 2.48
N ASP A 33 -5.21 12.70 2.82
CA ASP A 33 -6.05 13.72 3.49
C ASP A 33 -7.03 13.07 4.47
N GLY A 34 -6.60 12.93 5.73
CA GLY A 34 -7.41 12.42 6.83
C GLY A 34 -7.57 10.89 6.88
N VAL A 35 -6.63 10.13 6.34
CA VAL A 35 -6.69 8.65 6.32
C VAL A 35 -6.58 8.08 7.72
N SER A 36 -7.52 7.18 8.07
CA SER A 36 -7.58 6.49 9.37
C SER A 36 -7.93 5.02 9.17
N PHE A 37 -7.15 4.12 9.78
CA PHE A 37 -7.41 2.68 9.84
C PHE A 37 -6.55 2.03 10.92
N ASP A 38 -6.90 0.80 11.28
CA ASP A 38 -6.11 -0.08 12.14
C ASP A 38 -5.70 -1.33 11.36
N LEU A 39 -4.54 -1.89 11.69
CA LEU A 39 -4.02 -3.11 11.12
C LEU A 39 -3.63 -4.07 12.25
N GLN A 40 -4.24 -5.25 12.26
CA GLN A 40 -3.99 -6.26 13.29
C GLN A 40 -2.70 -7.05 12.98
N ALA A 41 -2.10 -7.64 14.02
CA ALA A 41 -0.97 -8.53 13.81
C ALA A 41 -1.37 -9.76 12.97
N GLY A 42 -0.55 -10.12 11.97
CA GLY A 42 -0.82 -11.22 11.04
C GLY A 42 -1.84 -10.91 9.94
N GLU A 43 -2.42 -9.72 9.93
CA GLU A 43 -3.40 -9.27 8.92
C GLU A 43 -2.72 -8.81 7.62
N THR A 44 -3.41 -8.96 6.48
CA THR A 44 -3.12 -8.23 5.25
C THR A 44 -4.21 -7.23 4.95
N LEU A 45 -3.91 -5.93 5.06
CA LEU A 45 -4.79 -4.87 4.58
C LEU A 45 -4.40 -4.49 3.15
N GLY A 46 -5.28 -4.77 2.20
CA GLY A 46 -5.16 -4.28 0.82
C GLY A 46 -5.52 -2.79 0.75
N LEU A 47 -4.66 -1.96 0.18
CA LEU A 47 -4.94 -0.56 -0.10
C LEU A 47 -5.01 -0.35 -1.61
N VAL A 48 -6.22 -0.15 -2.14
CA VAL A 48 -6.49 -0.12 -3.58
C VAL A 48 -7.06 1.22 -4.05
N GLY A 49 -6.97 1.47 -5.35
CA GLY A 49 -7.50 2.68 -6.00
C GLY A 49 -6.73 3.03 -7.26
N GLU A 50 -7.25 3.98 -8.05
CA GLU A 50 -6.61 4.46 -9.28
C GLU A 50 -5.20 5.00 -9.04
N SER A 51 -4.35 5.02 -10.09
CA SER A 51 -3.00 5.60 -10.01
C SER A 51 -3.08 7.07 -9.56
N GLY A 52 -2.14 7.48 -8.70
CA GLY A 52 -2.10 8.85 -8.18
C GLY A 52 -3.08 9.15 -7.04
N CYS A 53 -3.92 8.20 -6.58
CA CYS A 53 -4.87 8.46 -5.48
C CYS A 53 -4.22 8.58 -4.09
N GLY A 54 -2.89 8.33 -3.93
CA GLY A 54 -2.15 8.56 -2.69
C GLY A 54 -1.67 7.30 -1.96
N LYS A 55 -1.87 6.10 -2.49
CA LYS A 55 -1.51 4.81 -1.87
C LYS A 55 -0.03 4.72 -1.46
N THR A 56 0.88 4.88 -2.42
CA THR A 56 2.34 4.89 -2.20
C THR A 56 2.74 5.95 -1.17
N THR A 57 2.14 7.16 -1.24
CA THR A 57 2.40 8.23 -0.28
C THR A 57 1.96 7.82 1.12
N THR A 58 0.80 7.16 1.26
CA THR A 58 0.33 6.62 2.53
C THR A 58 1.35 5.63 3.11
N GLY A 59 1.75 4.61 2.35
CA GLY A 59 2.75 3.63 2.78
C GLY A 59 4.07 4.26 3.22
N ARG A 60 4.57 5.25 2.48
CA ARG A 60 5.81 5.97 2.83
C ARG A 60 5.68 6.86 4.06
N CYS A 61 4.51 7.44 4.29
CA CYS A 61 4.22 8.22 5.51
C CYS A 61 4.17 7.32 6.75
N LEU A 62 3.63 6.10 6.66
CA LEU A 62 3.60 5.15 7.77
C LEU A 62 4.99 4.80 8.29
N LEU A 63 5.97 4.66 7.40
CA LEU A 63 7.37 4.40 7.74
C LEU A 63 8.16 5.69 8.00
N ARG A 64 7.47 6.85 7.90
CA ARG A 64 8.08 8.17 7.99
C ARG A 64 9.31 8.31 7.05
N LEU A 65 9.22 7.70 5.86
CA LEU A 65 10.11 7.98 4.73
C LEU A 65 9.75 9.32 4.09
N ILE A 66 8.49 9.69 4.20
CA ILE A 66 7.96 11.02 3.91
C ILE A 66 7.32 11.53 5.19
N GLU A 67 7.75 12.70 5.69
CA GLU A 67 7.16 13.31 6.88
C GLU A 67 5.69 13.68 6.61
N PRO A 68 4.72 13.18 7.40
CA PRO A 68 3.32 13.60 7.28
C PRO A 68 3.16 15.08 7.59
N THR A 69 2.14 15.71 7.01
CA THR A 69 1.76 17.09 7.35
C THR A 69 1.02 17.14 8.68
N SER A 70 0.17 16.14 8.95
CA SER A 70 -0.58 15.98 10.18
C SER A 70 -1.03 14.54 10.38
N GLY A 71 -1.62 14.25 11.54
CA GLY A 71 -2.11 12.92 11.91
C GLY A 71 -1.12 12.15 12.79
N LYS A 72 -1.55 10.96 13.22
CA LYS A 72 -0.79 10.10 14.12
C LYS A 72 -0.64 8.71 13.52
N VAL A 73 0.58 8.17 13.61
CA VAL A 73 0.91 6.77 13.31
C VAL A 73 1.53 6.18 14.57
N ILE A 74 0.96 5.09 15.05
CA ILE A 74 1.40 4.35 16.24
C ILE A 74 1.65 2.91 15.80
N PHE A 75 2.83 2.40 16.08
CA PHE A 75 3.23 1.02 15.81
C PHE A 75 3.55 0.31 17.12
N ASP A 76 2.83 -0.75 17.43
CA ASP A 76 2.99 -1.54 18.66
C ASP A 76 3.02 -0.65 19.91
N GLY A 77 2.02 0.24 20.05
CA GLY A 77 1.91 1.23 21.13
C GLY A 77 2.93 2.38 21.08
N ARG A 78 3.91 2.35 20.15
CA ARG A 78 4.98 3.36 20.06
C ARG A 78 4.68 4.39 18.95
N PRO A 79 4.75 5.71 19.22
CA PRO A 79 4.52 6.74 18.20
C PRO A 79 5.63 6.69 17.13
N VAL A 80 5.22 6.66 15.86
CA VAL A 80 6.12 6.79 14.69
C VAL A 80 6.21 8.27 14.30
N THR A 81 5.06 8.96 14.22
CA THR A 81 5.01 10.40 13.98
C THR A 81 5.58 11.15 15.19
N GLY A 82 6.49 12.09 14.94
CA GLY A 82 7.16 12.84 16.01
C GLY A 82 8.25 12.09 16.76
N ALA A 83 8.49 10.81 16.48
CA ALA A 83 9.58 10.05 17.12
C ALA A 83 10.95 10.67 16.82
N PRO A 84 11.86 10.74 17.80
CA PRO A 84 13.24 11.15 17.56
C PRO A 84 13.96 10.16 16.64
N ALA A 85 14.99 10.62 15.92
CA ALA A 85 15.69 9.81 14.91
C ALA A 85 16.22 8.47 15.43
N ARG A 86 16.67 8.44 16.69
CA ARG A 86 17.15 7.21 17.36
C ARG A 86 16.05 6.16 17.45
N ASP A 87 14.86 6.55 17.91
CA ASP A 87 13.74 5.65 18.11
C ASP A 87 13.14 5.22 16.78
N LEU A 88 13.09 6.14 15.81
CA LEU A 88 12.66 5.84 14.43
C LEU A 88 13.55 4.77 13.76
N ARG A 89 14.87 4.80 14.03
CA ARG A 89 15.76 3.75 13.53
C ARG A 89 15.42 2.37 14.09
N SER A 90 15.07 2.29 15.38
CA SER A 90 14.60 1.05 16.01
C SER A 90 13.26 0.59 15.41
N LEU A 91 12.30 1.50 15.25
CA LEU A 91 11.00 1.20 14.63
C LEU A 91 11.14 0.70 13.20
N ARG A 92 12.02 1.30 12.39
CA ARG A 92 12.29 0.89 11.01
C ARG A 92 12.90 -0.51 10.89
N ARG A 93 13.52 -1.06 11.94
CA ARG A 93 13.91 -2.47 11.97
C ARG A 93 12.69 -3.39 11.95
N GLU A 94 11.61 -2.98 12.62
CA GLU A 94 10.37 -3.77 12.74
C GLU A 94 9.36 -3.49 11.63
N MET A 95 9.52 -2.37 10.91
CA MET A 95 8.68 -1.95 9.81
C MET A 95 9.53 -1.76 8.55
N GLN A 96 9.29 -2.53 7.51
CA GLN A 96 10.07 -2.49 6.27
C GLN A 96 9.17 -2.24 5.06
N ILE A 97 9.79 -1.89 3.92
CA ILE A 97 9.10 -1.65 2.66
C ILE A 97 9.73 -2.46 1.53
N VAL A 98 8.88 -3.01 0.67
CA VAL A 98 9.23 -3.54 -0.65
C VAL A 98 8.71 -2.55 -1.67
N PHE A 99 9.59 -2.01 -2.52
CA PHE A 99 9.26 -0.97 -3.49
C PHE A 99 8.68 -1.54 -4.78
N GLN A 100 7.94 -0.70 -5.49
CA GLN A 100 7.25 -0.99 -6.74
C GLN A 100 8.20 -1.44 -7.86
N ASP A 101 9.31 -0.73 -8.05
CA ASP A 101 10.28 -1.02 -9.12
C ASP A 101 11.48 -1.79 -8.58
N PRO A 102 11.59 -3.09 -8.92
CA PRO A 102 12.72 -3.90 -8.50
C PRO A 102 14.06 -3.47 -9.15
N TYR A 103 14.01 -2.72 -10.27
CA TYR A 103 15.21 -2.24 -10.94
C TYR A 103 15.83 -1.06 -10.20
N SER A 104 15.04 -0.06 -9.84
CA SER A 104 15.53 1.14 -9.14
C SER A 104 15.76 0.90 -7.65
N SER A 105 15.17 -0.15 -7.07
CA SER A 105 15.31 -0.47 -5.65
C SER A 105 16.63 -1.15 -5.27
N LEU A 106 17.35 -1.73 -6.23
CA LEU A 106 18.60 -2.45 -6.02
C LEU A 106 19.78 -1.64 -6.58
N ASN A 107 20.85 -1.47 -5.79
CA ASN A 107 22.05 -0.78 -6.24
C ASN A 107 22.79 -1.65 -7.27
N PRO A 108 22.89 -1.26 -8.57
CA PRO A 108 23.49 -2.09 -9.60
C PRO A 108 25.00 -2.31 -9.46
N ARG A 109 25.66 -1.55 -8.57
CA ARG A 109 27.11 -1.64 -8.31
C ARG A 109 27.47 -2.61 -7.19
N LEU A 110 26.47 -3.09 -6.43
CA LEU A 110 26.67 -4.02 -5.33
C LEU A 110 26.24 -5.44 -5.73
N THR A 111 26.91 -6.45 -5.21
CA THR A 111 26.45 -7.83 -5.31
C THR A 111 25.19 -8.04 -4.46
N VAL A 112 24.38 -9.03 -4.79
CA VAL A 112 23.20 -9.41 -4.02
C VAL A 112 23.55 -9.70 -2.56
N GLY A 113 24.65 -10.42 -2.32
CA GLY A 113 25.13 -10.72 -0.98
C GLY A 113 25.45 -9.47 -0.15
N SER A 114 26.11 -8.46 -0.77
CA SER A 114 26.41 -7.20 -0.09
C SER A 114 25.13 -6.44 0.25
N MET A 115 24.16 -6.38 -0.67
CA MET A 115 22.88 -5.70 -0.41
C MET A 115 22.03 -6.36 0.67
N LEU A 116 22.07 -7.69 0.79
CA LEU A 116 21.36 -8.41 1.85
C LEU A 116 22.09 -8.36 3.19
N ALA A 117 23.42 -8.22 3.19
CA ALA A 117 24.22 -8.06 4.39
C ALA A 117 24.12 -6.65 4.99
N GLU A 118 23.96 -5.62 4.15
CA GLU A 118 23.93 -4.22 4.57
C GLU A 118 22.93 -3.93 5.71
N PRO A 119 21.63 -4.31 5.64
CA PRO A 119 20.69 -4.10 6.74
C PRO A 119 21.08 -4.87 8.01
N LEU A 120 21.70 -6.04 7.90
CA LEU A 120 22.19 -6.81 9.05
C LEU A 120 23.30 -6.05 9.79
N GLU A 121 24.23 -5.45 9.06
CA GLU A 121 25.34 -4.67 9.61
C GLU A 121 24.89 -3.33 10.18
N ILE A 122 24.00 -2.60 9.46
CA ILE A 122 23.43 -1.33 9.90
C ILE A 122 22.71 -1.47 11.25
N HIS A 123 21.95 -2.56 11.40
CA HIS A 123 21.19 -2.82 12.63
C HIS A 123 21.97 -3.66 13.67
N GLY A 124 23.24 -3.98 13.40
CA GLY A 124 24.08 -4.73 14.33
C GLY A 124 23.62 -6.16 14.60
N ILE A 125 22.91 -6.78 13.63
CA ILE A 125 22.33 -8.14 13.77
C ILE A 125 23.40 -9.21 13.52
N ALA A 126 24.19 -9.05 12.46
CA ALA A 126 25.24 -9.99 12.07
C ALA A 126 26.33 -9.29 11.27
N ARG A 127 27.55 -9.83 11.31
CA ARG A 127 28.72 -9.38 10.53
C ARG A 127 29.54 -10.58 10.06
N GLY A 128 30.39 -10.38 9.06
CA GLY A 128 31.37 -11.37 8.59
C GLY A 128 30.73 -12.70 8.17
N SER A 129 31.16 -13.83 8.74
CA SER A 129 30.66 -15.16 8.42
C SER A 129 29.19 -15.36 8.80
N ALA A 130 28.77 -14.81 9.95
CA ALA A 130 27.37 -14.88 10.39
C ALA A 130 26.43 -14.13 9.44
N ALA A 131 26.83 -12.96 8.91
CA ALA A 131 26.06 -12.25 7.90
C ALA A 131 25.97 -13.06 6.60
N ARG A 132 27.07 -13.69 6.16
CA ARG A 132 27.06 -14.57 4.96
C ARG A 132 26.12 -15.76 5.13
N ALA A 133 26.14 -16.42 6.29
CA ALA A 133 25.21 -17.52 6.59
C ALA A 133 23.75 -17.05 6.51
N ARG A 134 23.45 -15.90 7.15
CA ARG A 134 22.08 -15.33 7.10
C ARG A 134 21.66 -14.91 5.70
N VAL A 135 22.56 -14.40 4.86
CA VAL A 135 22.29 -14.09 3.44
C VAL A 135 21.92 -15.36 2.67
N ALA A 136 22.62 -16.48 2.90
CA ALA A 136 22.27 -17.75 2.26
C ALA A 136 20.87 -18.24 2.65
N GLU A 137 20.51 -18.16 3.94
CA GLU A 137 19.16 -18.48 4.42
C GLU A 137 18.08 -17.59 3.78
N LEU A 138 18.33 -16.27 3.69
CA LEU A 138 17.40 -15.32 3.08
C LEU A 138 17.15 -15.62 1.60
N LEU A 139 18.19 -15.98 0.86
CA LEU A 139 18.05 -16.38 -0.55
C LEU A 139 17.22 -17.65 -0.67
N GLN A 140 17.47 -18.67 0.14
CA GLN A 140 16.68 -19.90 0.15
C GLN A 140 15.22 -19.63 0.50
N LEU A 141 14.95 -18.77 1.50
CA LEU A 141 13.61 -18.39 1.94
C LEU A 141 12.75 -17.79 0.82
N VAL A 142 13.39 -17.08 -0.13
CA VAL A 142 12.69 -16.54 -1.30
C VAL A 142 12.81 -17.42 -2.56
N GLY A 143 13.28 -18.66 -2.43
CA GLY A 143 13.41 -19.62 -3.52
C GLY A 143 14.55 -19.33 -4.49
N LEU A 144 15.64 -18.71 -4.00
CA LEU A 144 16.86 -18.46 -4.79
C LEU A 144 18.03 -19.29 -4.24
N SER A 145 18.99 -19.62 -5.14
CA SER A 145 20.21 -20.33 -4.73
C SER A 145 21.12 -19.41 -3.88
N PRO A 146 21.78 -19.94 -2.82
CA PRO A 146 22.81 -19.22 -2.06
C PRO A 146 23.97 -18.69 -2.94
N ASP A 147 24.30 -19.37 -4.03
CA ASP A 147 25.35 -18.95 -4.96
C ASP A 147 25.03 -17.63 -5.67
N HIS A 148 23.75 -17.26 -5.72
CA HIS A 148 23.31 -15.97 -6.26
C HIS A 148 23.83 -14.78 -5.45
N ALA A 149 24.31 -14.96 -4.22
CA ALA A 149 24.92 -13.90 -3.41
C ALA A 149 26.11 -13.19 -4.11
N ARG A 150 26.82 -13.88 -5.01
CA ARG A 150 27.99 -13.34 -5.73
C ARG A 150 27.64 -12.54 -6.98
N ARG A 151 26.39 -12.65 -7.46
CA ARG A 151 25.93 -12.01 -8.70
C ARG A 151 25.45 -10.58 -8.47
N TYR A 152 25.40 -9.83 -9.56
CA TYR A 152 24.88 -8.45 -9.60
C TYR A 152 23.41 -8.42 -10.02
N PRO A 153 22.65 -7.36 -9.64
CA PRO A 153 21.22 -7.26 -9.98
C PRO A 153 20.89 -7.41 -11.47
N HIS A 154 21.74 -6.93 -12.36
CA HIS A 154 21.51 -6.99 -13.81
C HIS A 154 21.55 -8.42 -14.38
N GLU A 155 22.08 -9.40 -13.64
CA GLU A 155 22.12 -10.82 -14.03
C GLU A 155 20.82 -11.59 -13.69
N PHE A 156 19.81 -10.90 -13.16
CA PHE A 156 18.55 -11.50 -12.71
C PHE A 156 17.35 -11.01 -13.51
N SER A 157 16.33 -11.88 -13.65
CA SER A 157 15.03 -11.50 -14.19
C SER A 157 14.27 -10.55 -13.23
N GLY A 158 13.22 -9.88 -13.72
CA GLY A 158 12.38 -8.99 -12.91
C GLY A 158 11.82 -9.68 -11.66
N GLY A 159 11.28 -10.88 -11.80
CA GLY A 159 10.75 -11.66 -10.68
C GLY A 159 11.82 -12.09 -9.67
N GLN A 160 13.03 -12.44 -10.14
CA GLN A 160 14.16 -12.75 -9.26
C GLN A 160 14.63 -11.51 -8.50
N ARG A 161 14.68 -10.33 -9.13
CA ARG A 161 15.00 -9.06 -8.47
C ARG A 161 13.95 -8.70 -7.40
N GLN A 162 12.68 -8.95 -7.68
CA GLN A 162 11.63 -8.75 -6.70
C GLN A 162 11.81 -9.67 -5.48
N ARG A 163 12.14 -10.94 -5.69
CA ARG A 163 12.50 -11.88 -4.61
C ARG A 163 13.68 -11.40 -3.79
N ILE A 164 14.71 -10.82 -4.41
CA ILE A 164 15.86 -10.20 -3.72
C ILE A 164 15.41 -8.99 -2.90
N GLY A 165 14.52 -8.14 -3.43
CA GLY A 165 13.93 -7.01 -2.70
C GLY A 165 13.15 -7.46 -1.47
N ILE A 166 12.37 -8.53 -1.58
CA ILE A 166 11.66 -9.16 -0.46
C ILE A 166 12.66 -9.71 0.57
N ALA A 167 13.69 -10.46 0.13
CA ALA A 167 14.74 -11.00 1.00
C ALA A 167 15.45 -9.89 1.80
N ARG A 168 15.74 -8.74 1.15
CA ARG A 168 16.35 -7.57 1.79
C ARG A 168 15.45 -7.01 2.90
N ALA A 169 14.15 -6.87 2.65
CA ALA A 169 13.21 -6.41 3.66
C ALA A 169 13.11 -7.40 4.85
N LEU A 170 13.20 -8.70 4.59
CA LEU A 170 13.17 -9.75 5.62
C LEU A 170 14.46 -9.90 6.42
N ALA A 171 15.57 -9.30 5.99
CA ALA A 171 16.88 -9.45 6.64
C ALA A 171 16.84 -9.10 8.13
N VAL A 172 16.12 -8.04 8.48
CA VAL A 172 16.01 -7.53 9.86
C VAL A 172 14.88 -8.16 10.68
N ARG A 173 14.17 -9.17 10.14
CA ARG A 173 13.02 -9.85 10.76
C ARG A 173 11.93 -8.85 11.17
N PRO A 174 11.32 -8.13 10.22
CA PRO A 174 10.28 -7.16 10.52
C PRO A 174 8.99 -7.85 10.98
N ARG A 175 8.11 -7.08 11.63
CA ARG A 175 6.73 -7.49 11.96
C ARG A 175 5.70 -6.93 10.96
N LEU A 176 6.04 -5.79 10.32
CA LEU A 176 5.21 -5.13 9.31
C LEU A 176 6.01 -4.95 8.01
N LEU A 177 5.42 -5.37 6.89
CA LEU A 177 5.88 -5.03 5.55
C LEU A 177 4.85 -4.16 4.83
N VAL A 178 5.29 -3.01 4.36
CA VAL A 178 4.58 -2.22 3.36
C VAL A 178 5.02 -2.74 1.99
N LEU A 179 4.09 -3.29 1.23
CA LEU A 179 4.32 -3.84 -0.11
C LEU A 179 3.75 -2.82 -1.12
N ASP A 180 4.62 -1.93 -1.64
CA ASP A 180 4.23 -0.84 -2.53
C ASP A 180 4.22 -1.34 -3.97
N GLU A 181 3.05 -1.76 -4.47
CA GLU A 181 2.82 -2.34 -5.80
C GLU A 181 3.84 -3.44 -6.17
N PRO A 182 4.02 -4.48 -5.32
CA PRO A 182 5.16 -5.39 -5.42
C PRO A 182 5.16 -6.29 -6.66
N VAL A 183 4.10 -6.26 -7.46
CA VAL A 183 3.92 -7.12 -8.64
C VAL A 183 3.59 -6.35 -9.91
N SER A 184 3.37 -5.03 -9.86
CA SER A 184 2.85 -4.24 -10.97
C SER A 184 3.74 -4.21 -12.24
N ALA A 185 5.04 -4.40 -12.07
CA ALA A 185 6.03 -4.40 -13.17
C ALA A 185 6.38 -5.81 -13.69
N LEU A 186 5.61 -6.83 -13.31
CA LEU A 186 5.90 -8.23 -13.62
C LEU A 186 4.81 -8.84 -14.50
N ASP A 187 5.19 -9.88 -15.28
CA ASP A 187 4.23 -10.68 -16.04
C ASP A 187 3.26 -11.43 -15.14
N VAL A 188 2.03 -11.68 -15.61
CA VAL A 188 0.93 -12.28 -14.82
C VAL A 188 1.33 -13.58 -14.12
N SER A 189 2.06 -14.46 -14.81
CA SER A 189 2.53 -15.74 -14.24
C SER A 189 3.52 -15.53 -13.10
N ILE A 190 4.39 -14.53 -13.20
CA ILE A 190 5.37 -14.16 -12.18
C ILE A 190 4.69 -13.44 -11.01
N GLN A 191 3.67 -12.61 -11.30
CA GLN A 191 2.85 -11.98 -10.25
C GLN A 191 2.26 -13.02 -9.32
N ALA A 192 1.62 -14.08 -9.87
CA ALA A 192 1.04 -15.17 -9.06
C ALA A 192 2.11 -15.86 -8.19
N GLN A 193 3.30 -16.10 -8.71
CA GLN A 193 4.39 -16.71 -7.94
C GLN A 193 4.86 -15.80 -6.77
N ILE A 194 4.93 -14.48 -6.98
CA ILE A 194 5.33 -13.54 -5.91
C ILE A 194 4.23 -13.42 -4.86
N VAL A 195 2.95 -13.39 -5.27
CA VAL A 195 1.82 -13.34 -4.34
C VAL A 195 1.75 -14.60 -3.47
N ASN A 196 1.94 -15.78 -4.06
CA ASN A 196 2.01 -17.04 -3.32
C ASN A 196 3.20 -17.05 -2.36
N LEU A 197 4.38 -16.63 -2.79
CA LEU A 197 5.55 -16.48 -1.93
C LEU A 197 5.26 -15.57 -0.72
N LEU A 198 4.61 -14.43 -0.94
CA LEU A 198 4.25 -13.50 0.15
C LEU A 198 3.25 -14.12 1.12
N ALA A 199 2.26 -14.88 0.61
CA ALA A 199 1.30 -15.59 1.45
C ALA A 199 1.97 -16.69 2.30
N ASP A 200 2.93 -17.43 1.73
CA ASP A 200 3.70 -18.45 2.45
C ASP A 200 4.59 -17.81 3.54
N LEU A 201 5.32 -16.75 3.19
CA LEU A 201 6.15 -15.99 4.12
C LEU A 201 5.33 -15.37 5.27
N GLN A 202 4.11 -14.91 4.98
CA GLN A 202 3.21 -14.38 6.01
C GLN A 202 2.87 -15.45 7.05
N ARG A 203 2.52 -16.65 6.60
CA ARG A 203 2.18 -17.79 7.48
C ARG A 203 3.38 -18.28 8.27
N GLU A 204 4.54 -18.42 7.62
CA GLU A 204 5.76 -18.94 8.22
C GLU A 204 6.35 -17.99 9.26
N LEU A 205 6.35 -16.68 8.96
CA LEU A 205 7.02 -15.65 9.76
C LEU A 205 6.06 -14.78 10.57
N ALA A 206 4.75 -15.08 10.56
CA ALA A 206 3.68 -14.30 11.21
C ALA A 206 3.74 -12.80 10.83
N LEU A 207 3.96 -12.49 9.55
CA LEU A 207 4.11 -11.13 9.05
C LEU A 207 2.76 -10.42 8.93
N THR A 208 2.79 -9.12 9.10
CA THR A 208 1.65 -8.24 8.85
C THR A 208 1.91 -7.44 7.59
N TYR A 209 0.93 -7.30 6.70
CA TYR A 209 1.11 -6.61 5.43
C TYR A 209 0.17 -5.41 5.27
N LEU A 210 0.72 -4.28 4.81
CA LEU A 210 -0.04 -3.30 4.05
C LEU A 210 0.28 -3.52 2.57
N PHE A 211 -0.67 -4.10 1.84
CA PHE A 211 -0.51 -4.45 0.42
C PHE A 211 -1.11 -3.36 -0.46
N VAL A 212 -0.27 -2.54 -1.06
CA VAL A 212 -0.68 -1.48 -1.99
C VAL A 212 -0.73 -2.04 -3.39
N ALA A 213 -1.87 -1.91 -4.07
CA ALA A 213 -2.03 -2.33 -5.47
C ALA A 213 -3.07 -1.49 -6.19
N HIS A 214 -3.05 -1.56 -7.52
CA HIS A 214 -4.11 -1.04 -8.37
C HIS A 214 -4.98 -2.18 -8.96
N ASP A 215 -4.50 -3.42 -8.90
CA ASP A 215 -5.21 -4.61 -9.38
C ASP A 215 -5.97 -5.28 -8.23
N LEU A 216 -7.31 -5.24 -8.33
CA LEU A 216 -8.21 -5.83 -7.34
C LEU A 216 -8.17 -7.36 -7.36
N ALA A 217 -7.89 -8.02 -8.49
CA ALA A 217 -7.79 -9.47 -8.53
C ALA A 217 -6.63 -9.99 -7.68
N VAL A 218 -5.49 -9.31 -7.70
CA VAL A 218 -4.34 -9.63 -6.85
C VAL A 218 -4.68 -9.42 -5.37
N VAL A 219 -5.36 -8.31 -5.06
CA VAL A 219 -5.73 -7.95 -3.68
C VAL A 219 -6.75 -8.93 -3.10
N GLU A 220 -7.71 -9.39 -3.88
CA GLU A 220 -8.67 -10.42 -3.49
C GLU A 220 -7.98 -11.69 -2.97
N HIS A 221 -6.89 -12.07 -3.63
CA HIS A 221 -6.19 -13.31 -3.31
C HIS A 221 -5.38 -13.25 -2.00
N ILE A 222 -4.77 -12.10 -1.67
CA ILE A 222 -3.83 -12.01 -0.54
C ILE A 222 -4.41 -11.28 0.69
N SER A 223 -5.44 -10.44 0.51
CA SER A 223 -5.91 -9.57 1.57
C SER A 223 -6.98 -10.22 2.46
N THR A 224 -6.98 -9.86 3.74
CA THR A 224 -8.06 -10.19 4.70
C THR A 224 -9.09 -9.08 4.74
N ARG A 225 -8.64 -7.82 4.69
CA ARG A 225 -9.47 -6.61 4.56
C ARG A 225 -8.97 -5.73 3.44
N VAL A 226 -9.86 -4.91 2.89
CA VAL A 226 -9.51 -4.01 1.79
C VAL A 226 -10.00 -2.60 2.10
N ALA A 227 -9.12 -1.62 1.92
CA ALA A 227 -9.40 -0.19 1.96
C ALA A 227 -9.31 0.39 0.55
N VAL A 228 -10.39 0.99 0.08
CA VAL A 228 -10.46 1.64 -1.23
C VAL A 228 -10.18 3.12 -1.07
N MET A 229 -9.18 3.61 -1.81
CA MET A 229 -8.71 4.99 -1.73
C MET A 229 -9.04 5.77 -2.99
N TYR A 230 -9.62 6.96 -2.83
CA TYR A 230 -9.91 7.89 -3.92
C TYR A 230 -9.45 9.31 -3.54
N LEU A 231 -8.66 9.96 -4.38
CA LEU A 231 -8.14 11.33 -4.18
C LEU A 231 -7.68 11.63 -2.75
N GLY A 232 -6.84 10.76 -2.20
CA GLY A 232 -6.22 10.95 -0.88
C GLY A 232 -7.07 10.50 0.31
N ARG A 233 -8.26 9.94 0.11
CA ARG A 233 -9.16 9.49 1.20
C ARG A 233 -9.57 8.03 1.05
N ILE A 234 -9.82 7.36 2.16
CA ILE A 234 -10.50 6.06 2.16
C ILE A 234 -11.99 6.33 1.96
N VAL A 235 -12.57 5.71 0.93
CA VAL A 235 -13.99 5.84 0.60
C VAL A 235 -14.79 4.61 1.00
N GLU A 236 -14.13 3.45 1.11
CA GLU A 236 -14.73 2.21 1.61
C GLU A 236 -13.67 1.34 2.25
N LEU A 237 -14.00 0.65 3.36
CA LEU A 237 -13.15 -0.31 4.03
C LEU A 237 -14.02 -1.44 4.58
N ALA A 238 -13.70 -2.68 4.22
CA ALA A 238 -14.43 -3.86 4.68
C ALA A 238 -13.56 -5.11 4.64
N ASP A 239 -14.07 -6.21 5.19
CA ASP A 239 -13.53 -7.53 4.91
C ASP A 239 -13.55 -7.80 3.41
N ARG A 240 -12.53 -8.53 2.93
CA ARG A 240 -12.40 -8.89 1.52
C ARG A 240 -13.71 -9.44 0.95
N ASP A 241 -14.27 -10.48 1.56
CA ASP A 241 -15.45 -11.16 1.04
C ASP A 241 -16.69 -10.24 1.01
N THR A 242 -16.84 -9.37 2.00
CA THR A 242 -17.88 -8.37 2.06
C THR A 242 -17.72 -7.34 0.96
N LEU A 243 -16.52 -6.81 0.76
CA LEU A 243 -16.25 -5.78 -0.26
C LEU A 243 -16.49 -6.31 -1.69
N TYR A 244 -16.03 -7.52 -2.00
CA TYR A 244 -16.17 -8.09 -3.35
C TYR A 244 -17.61 -8.53 -3.64
N ARG A 245 -18.38 -8.93 -2.64
CA ARG A 245 -19.77 -9.36 -2.81
C ARG A 245 -20.77 -8.21 -2.73
N ASP A 246 -20.56 -7.23 -1.86
CA ASP A 246 -21.51 -6.18 -1.50
C ASP A 246 -20.86 -4.81 -1.33
N ALA A 247 -20.06 -4.39 -2.31
CA ALA A 247 -19.51 -3.04 -2.35
C ALA A 247 -20.63 -1.97 -2.31
N ARG A 248 -20.49 -0.98 -1.44
CA ARG A 248 -21.49 0.06 -1.21
C ARG A 248 -21.14 1.38 -1.86
N HIS A 249 -19.86 1.73 -1.89
CA HIS A 249 -19.45 2.98 -2.54
C HIS A 249 -19.48 2.84 -4.08
N PRO A 250 -20.09 3.78 -4.82
CA PRO A 250 -20.18 3.68 -6.28
C PRO A 250 -18.84 3.57 -7.01
N TYR A 251 -17.79 4.18 -6.48
CA TYR A 251 -16.42 4.03 -6.99
C TYR A 251 -15.90 2.60 -6.85
N THR A 252 -16.09 1.97 -5.68
CA THR A 252 -15.71 0.58 -5.45
C THR A 252 -16.41 -0.36 -6.42
N ARG A 253 -17.72 -0.17 -6.63
CA ARG A 253 -18.50 -0.93 -7.63
C ARG A 253 -17.95 -0.78 -9.03
N SER A 254 -17.55 0.44 -9.41
CA SER A 254 -16.94 0.69 -10.71
C SER A 254 -15.60 -0.03 -10.86
N LEU A 255 -14.72 0.03 -9.83
CA LEU A 255 -13.45 -0.69 -9.84
C LEU A 255 -13.64 -2.21 -9.96
N LEU A 256 -14.55 -2.78 -9.17
CA LEU A 256 -14.85 -4.22 -9.20
C LEU A 256 -15.47 -4.65 -10.54
N SER A 257 -16.29 -3.81 -11.16
CA SER A 257 -16.87 -4.10 -12.49
C SER A 257 -15.83 -4.19 -13.62
N ALA A 258 -14.63 -3.66 -13.39
CA ALA A 258 -13.53 -3.71 -14.36
C ALA A 258 -12.61 -4.93 -14.18
N VAL A 259 -12.78 -5.70 -13.08
CA VAL A 259 -12.03 -6.94 -12.86
C VAL A 259 -12.49 -8.01 -13.85
N PRO A 260 -11.58 -8.59 -14.66
CA PRO A 260 -11.95 -9.67 -15.57
C PRO A 260 -12.44 -10.90 -14.80
N VAL A 261 -13.62 -11.39 -15.18
CA VAL A 261 -14.15 -12.66 -14.64
C VAL A 261 -13.74 -13.78 -15.61
N ALA A 262 -13.15 -14.86 -15.06
CA ALA A 262 -12.72 -16.01 -15.85
C ALA A 262 -13.88 -16.88 -16.42
N ASP A 263 -15.11 -16.44 -16.25
CA ASP A 263 -16.32 -17.12 -16.73
C ASP A 263 -16.77 -16.49 -18.07
N PRO A 264 -16.64 -17.20 -19.22
CA PRO A 264 -17.01 -16.70 -20.54
C PRO A 264 -18.51 -16.42 -20.68
N ASP A 265 -19.37 -17.07 -19.86
CA ASP A 265 -20.82 -16.89 -19.90
C ASP A 265 -21.29 -15.71 -19.04
N ARG A 266 -20.44 -15.22 -18.14
CA ARG A 266 -20.74 -14.11 -17.25
C ARG A 266 -20.29 -12.79 -17.87
N ARG A 267 -21.17 -12.16 -18.67
CA ARG A 267 -20.94 -10.80 -19.18
C ARG A 267 -20.98 -9.80 -18.02
N SER A 268 -19.84 -9.47 -17.45
CA SER A 268 -19.69 -8.36 -16.49
C SER A 268 -20.10 -7.06 -17.22
N ARG A 269 -21.15 -6.40 -16.73
CA ARG A 269 -21.55 -5.08 -17.26
C ARG A 269 -20.62 -4.03 -16.65
N ARG A 270 -19.52 -3.74 -17.36
CA ARG A 270 -18.54 -2.75 -16.92
C ARG A 270 -19.20 -1.38 -16.71
N ILE A 271 -19.02 -0.81 -15.52
CA ILE A 271 -19.46 0.55 -15.20
C ILE A 271 -18.36 1.50 -15.67
N VAL A 272 -18.62 2.21 -16.77
CA VAL A 272 -17.69 3.22 -17.31
C VAL A 272 -17.96 4.53 -16.59
N LEU A 273 -16.94 5.04 -15.89
CA LEU A 273 -17.01 6.34 -15.23
C LEU A 273 -16.85 7.46 -16.26
N ALA A 274 -17.71 8.46 -16.18
CA ALA A 274 -17.63 9.65 -17.02
C ALA A 274 -16.54 10.62 -16.51
N GLY A 275 -15.86 11.30 -17.45
CA GLY A 275 -14.86 12.32 -17.14
C GLY A 275 -13.53 11.79 -16.59
N ASP A 276 -12.57 12.71 -16.46
CA ASP A 276 -11.24 12.43 -15.96
C ASP A 276 -11.18 12.45 -14.42
N VAL A 277 -10.12 11.87 -13.86
CA VAL A 277 -9.84 11.96 -12.41
C VAL A 277 -9.52 13.42 -12.06
N PRO A 278 -10.26 14.04 -11.13
CA PRO A 278 -9.98 15.41 -10.71
C PRO A 278 -8.57 15.56 -10.11
N SER A 279 -8.01 16.76 -10.23
CA SER A 279 -6.67 17.02 -9.73
C SER A 279 -6.61 17.01 -8.20
N PRO A 280 -5.65 16.31 -7.59
CA PRO A 280 -5.43 16.36 -6.14
C PRO A 280 -4.93 17.73 -5.64
N ALA A 281 -4.53 18.62 -6.55
CA ALA A 281 -4.20 20.01 -6.23
C ALA A 281 -5.42 20.90 -6.04
N SER A 282 -6.56 20.51 -6.64
CA SER A 282 -7.85 21.20 -6.51
C SER A 282 -8.95 20.16 -6.44
N PRO A 283 -9.04 19.40 -5.34
CA PRO A 283 -10.06 18.35 -5.20
C PRO A 283 -11.45 18.97 -5.19
N PRO A 284 -12.46 18.27 -5.72
CA PRO A 284 -13.85 18.72 -5.68
C PRO A 284 -14.31 18.98 -4.23
N SER A 285 -15.20 19.95 -4.05
CA SER A 285 -15.90 20.20 -2.78
C SER A 285 -16.85 19.06 -2.45
N GLY A 286 -17.21 18.90 -1.18
CA GLY A 286 -18.09 17.82 -0.74
C GLY A 286 -17.50 16.43 -1.02
N CYS A 287 -18.33 15.50 -1.47
CA CYS A 287 -17.90 14.17 -1.89
C CYS A 287 -16.94 14.25 -3.10
N ARG A 288 -15.68 13.86 -2.92
CA ARG A 288 -14.66 13.96 -3.98
C ARG A 288 -14.99 13.17 -5.24
N PHE A 289 -15.86 12.16 -5.13
CA PHE A 289 -16.27 11.33 -6.24
C PHE A 289 -17.49 11.89 -7.01
N HIS A 290 -18.19 12.92 -6.47
CA HIS A 290 -19.45 13.41 -7.05
C HIS A 290 -19.38 13.75 -8.55
N PRO A 291 -18.28 14.31 -9.11
CA PRO A 291 -18.26 14.65 -10.55
C PRO A 291 -18.29 13.42 -11.47
N ARG A 292 -17.92 12.24 -10.93
CA ARG A 292 -17.88 10.97 -11.70
C ARG A 292 -18.90 9.95 -11.17
N CYS A 293 -19.75 10.33 -10.21
CA CYS A 293 -20.65 9.42 -9.52
C CYS A 293 -21.93 9.16 -10.34
N PRO A 294 -22.14 7.96 -10.89
CA PRO A 294 -23.37 7.65 -11.63
C PRO A 294 -24.60 7.66 -10.72
N LEU A 295 -24.46 7.20 -9.47
CA LEU A 295 -25.56 7.11 -8.51
C LEU A 295 -26.10 8.50 -8.11
N ALA A 296 -25.20 9.49 -7.94
CA ALA A 296 -25.62 10.85 -7.62
C ALA A 296 -26.38 11.51 -8.79
N ALA A 297 -25.96 11.21 -10.02
CA ALA A 297 -26.65 11.68 -11.22
C ALA A 297 -28.04 11.02 -11.38
N GLU A 298 -28.14 9.71 -11.21
CA GLU A 298 -29.38 8.94 -11.29
C GLU A 298 -30.41 9.39 -10.24
N ARG A 299 -29.97 9.75 -9.02
CA ARG A 299 -30.83 10.19 -7.92
C ARG A 299 -31.15 11.68 -7.93
N GLY A 300 -30.55 12.46 -8.81
CA GLY A 300 -30.73 13.93 -8.82
C GLY A 300 -30.09 14.65 -7.62
N GLU A 301 -29.17 13.99 -6.89
CA GLU A 301 -28.59 14.47 -5.63
C GLU A 301 -27.18 15.05 -5.80
N LEU A 302 -26.81 15.46 -7.01
CA LEU A 302 -25.51 16.05 -7.31
C LEU A 302 -25.25 17.30 -6.47
N ALA A 303 -26.26 18.13 -6.22
CA ALA A 303 -26.15 19.33 -5.40
C ALA A 303 -25.70 18.99 -3.98
N ARG A 304 -26.34 18.03 -3.31
CA ARG A 304 -25.95 17.56 -1.98
C ARG A 304 -24.53 17.03 -1.97
N CYS A 305 -24.19 16.14 -2.89
CA CYS A 305 -22.85 15.54 -2.99
C CYS A 305 -21.76 16.58 -3.29
N SER A 306 -22.07 17.70 -3.95
CA SER A 306 -21.09 18.75 -4.24
C SER A 306 -20.83 19.70 -3.05
N HIS A 307 -21.75 19.78 -2.08
CA HIS A 307 -21.62 20.69 -0.94
C HIS A 307 -21.27 19.96 0.37
N GLU A 308 -21.75 18.72 0.54
CA GLU A 308 -21.56 17.94 1.76
C GLU A 308 -20.51 16.83 1.55
N ASP A 309 -19.54 16.80 2.46
CA ASP A 309 -18.51 15.74 2.48
C ASP A 309 -19.01 14.56 3.34
N PRO A 310 -19.26 13.36 2.75
CA PRO A 310 -19.75 12.25 3.54
C PRO A 310 -18.66 11.72 4.47
N PRO A 311 -18.91 11.61 5.78
CA PRO A 311 -17.96 11.00 6.70
C PRO A 311 -17.82 9.49 6.42
N LEU A 312 -16.63 8.96 6.65
CA LEU A 312 -16.41 7.50 6.68
C LEU A 312 -17.12 6.94 7.92
N ARG A 313 -18.24 6.25 7.74
CA ARG A 313 -19.08 5.71 8.83
C ARG A 313 -19.23 4.20 8.71
N GLU A 314 -19.34 3.54 9.82
CA GLU A 314 -19.64 2.12 9.88
C GLU A 314 -21.13 1.89 9.56
N ILE A 315 -21.41 1.11 8.50
CA ILE A 315 -22.78 0.81 8.05
C ILE A 315 -23.20 -0.61 8.45
N ALA A 316 -22.22 -1.48 8.69
CA ALA A 316 -22.36 -2.82 9.23
C ALA A 316 -21.06 -3.17 9.98
N PRO A 317 -21.03 -4.15 10.87
CA PRO A 317 -19.83 -4.52 11.61
C PRO A 317 -18.62 -4.72 10.71
N GLY A 318 -17.58 -3.89 10.88
CA GLY A 318 -16.36 -3.90 10.07
C GLY A 318 -16.48 -3.33 8.65
N HIS A 319 -17.66 -2.85 8.23
CA HIS A 319 -17.89 -2.25 6.91
C HIS A 319 -18.10 -0.74 6.99
N TRP A 320 -17.12 0.01 6.53
CA TRP A 320 -17.08 1.48 6.60
C TRP A 320 -17.21 2.08 5.20
N VAL A 321 -18.07 3.09 5.05
CA VAL A 321 -18.34 3.71 3.75
C VAL A 321 -18.48 5.23 3.89
N ALA A 322 -17.84 5.98 2.98
CA ALA A 322 -17.97 7.43 2.86
C ALA A 322 -18.90 7.79 1.69
N CYS A 323 -20.19 7.51 1.84
CA CYS A 323 -21.22 7.80 0.84
C CYS A 323 -22.53 8.22 1.52
N HIS A 324 -23.24 9.20 0.94
CA HIS A 324 -24.53 9.65 1.44
C HIS A 324 -25.65 8.62 1.25
N PHE A 325 -25.46 7.67 0.32
CA PHE A 325 -26.48 6.69 -0.12
C PHE A 325 -26.18 5.25 0.35
N ALA A 326 -25.14 5.05 1.16
CA ALA A 326 -24.79 3.75 1.73
C ALA A 326 -25.43 3.53 3.10
#